data_d55839c8600e14706a4f85a3b12c125f
#
_entry.id   d55839c8600e14706a4f85a3b12c125f
#
_cell.length_a   1.000
_cell.length_b   1.000
_cell.length_c   1.000
_cell.angle_alpha   90.00
_cell.angle_beta   90.00
_cell.angle_gamma   90.00
#
_symmetry.space_group_name_H-M   'P 1'
#
loop_
_entity.id
_entity.type
_entity.pdbx_description
1 polymer ?
#
loop_
_entity_poly.entity_id
_entity_poly.type
_entity_poly.pdbx_seq_one_letter_code
_entity_poly.pdbx_strand_id
1 'polypeptide(L)'
;MGMSNFMPSRLTAIIIIDSLKTLLKRPGLEEQCEKWKTRKIDDDLYADVYDGKVWKQFGNWKGNKPFLNLARSFGLMMNVDWFKPFECRNDFSVGVIYMVLMNLPRSIRFKKENVILVGIIPALKHEPKTLNHFLEPAVDELNAL
;
A
#
# COMPACT_ATOMS: atom_id res chain seq x y z
N MET A 1 29.92 -25.61 -15.78
CA MET A 1 29.82 -24.97 -14.47
C MET A 1 28.41 -24.39 -14.33
N GLY A 2 27.58 -25.09 -13.62
CA GLY A 2 26.16 -24.76 -13.51
C GLY A 2 25.93 -23.51 -12.69
N MET A 3 25.23 -22.53 -13.25
CA MET A 3 24.64 -21.45 -12.47
C MET A 3 23.52 -22.06 -11.63
N SER A 4 23.77 -22.20 -10.35
CA SER A 4 22.73 -22.52 -9.36
C SER A 4 21.70 -21.42 -9.42
N ASN A 5 20.50 -21.75 -9.90
CA ASN A 5 19.31 -20.93 -9.74
C ASN A 5 19.01 -20.82 -8.25
N PHE A 6 19.52 -19.76 -7.64
CA PHE A 6 19.11 -19.37 -6.30
C PHE A 6 17.68 -18.85 -6.44
N MET A 7 16.70 -19.73 -6.27
CA MET A 7 15.33 -19.31 -6.00
C MET A 7 15.37 -18.55 -4.67
N PRO A 8 15.00 -17.26 -4.64
CA PRO A 8 14.82 -16.57 -3.38
C PRO A 8 13.75 -17.34 -2.60
N SER A 9 14.12 -17.75 -1.39
CA SER A 9 13.21 -18.38 -0.44
C SER A 9 11.93 -17.55 -0.39
N ARG A 10 10.77 -18.24 -0.51
CA ARG A 10 9.43 -17.68 -0.48
C ARG A 10 9.37 -16.50 0.50
N LEU A 11 9.09 -15.30 -0.01
CA LEU A 11 8.59 -14.21 0.80
C LEU A 11 7.47 -14.78 1.69
N THR A 12 7.54 -14.48 2.96
CA THR A 12 6.39 -14.65 3.84
C THR A 12 5.41 -13.55 3.39
N ALA A 13 4.60 -13.86 2.39
CA ALA A 13 3.55 -12.94 1.95
C ALA A 13 2.58 -12.82 3.13
N ILE A 14 2.56 -11.66 3.75
CA ILE A 14 1.52 -11.29 4.69
C ILE A 14 0.28 -11.14 3.84
N ILE A 15 -0.77 -11.88 4.16
CA ILE A 15 -2.03 -11.88 3.40
C ILE A 15 -2.65 -10.50 3.54
N ILE A 16 -2.62 -9.70 2.47
CA ILE A 16 -3.10 -8.32 2.43
C ILE A 16 -4.56 -8.26 2.81
N ILE A 17 -5.37 -9.17 2.28
CA ILE A 17 -6.82 -9.25 2.53
C ILE A 17 -7.10 -9.46 4.02
N ASP A 18 -6.40 -10.36 4.68
CA ASP A 18 -6.62 -10.62 6.11
C ASP A 18 -6.10 -9.46 6.98
N SER A 19 -5.02 -8.82 6.56
CA SER A 19 -4.52 -7.60 7.20
C SER A 19 -5.51 -6.45 7.10
N LEU A 20 -6.10 -6.25 5.92
CA LEU A 20 -7.17 -5.26 5.69
C LEU A 20 -8.40 -5.57 6.53
N LYS A 21 -8.86 -6.82 6.54
CA LYS A 21 -9.99 -7.25 7.37
C LYS A 21 -9.72 -6.99 8.85
N THR A 22 -8.52 -7.29 9.32
CA THR A 22 -8.11 -7.08 10.73
C THR A 22 -8.06 -5.58 11.05
N LEU A 23 -7.52 -4.78 10.14
CA LEU A 23 -7.46 -3.34 10.27
C LEU A 23 -8.87 -2.73 10.36
N LEU A 24 -9.76 -3.11 9.46
CA LEU A 24 -11.13 -2.59 9.39
C LEU A 24 -12.04 -3.04 10.53
N LYS A 25 -11.70 -4.14 11.22
CA LYS A 25 -12.41 -4.57 12.44
C LYS A 25 -12.17 -3.65 13.63
N ARG A 26 -11.19 -2.76 13.58
CA ARG A 26 -10.92 -1.84 14.69
C ARG A 26 -12.08 -0.82 14.82
N PRO A 27 -12.59 -0.63 16.05
CA PRO A 27 -13.71 0.29 16.29
C PRO A 27 -13.44 1.70 15.75
N GLY A 28 -14.37 2.24 15.00
CA GLY A 28 -14.30 3.60 14.47
C GLY A 28 -13.40 3.80 13.26
N LEU A 29 -12.66 2.78 12.79
CA LEU A 29 -11.74 2.96 11.68
C LEU A 29 -12.48 3.09 10.34
N GLU A 30 -13.55 2.32 10.15
CA GLU A 30 -14.37 2.39 8.95
C GLU A 30 -15.00 3.78 8.80
N GLU A 31 -15.52 4.36 9.90
CA GLU A 31 -16.03 5.72 9.91
C GLU A 31 -14.96 6.76 9.60
N GLN A 32 -13.73 6.54 10.06
CA GLN A 32 -12.61 7.41 9.71
C GLN A 32 -12.30 7.36 8.19
N CYS A 33 -12.45 6.19 7.56
CA CYS A 33 -12.26 6.03 6.13
C CYS A 33 -13.32 6.74 5.28
N GLU A 34 -14.49 7.05 5.84
CA GLU A 34 -15.59 7.74 5.15
C GLU A 34 -15.57 9.27 5.35
N LYS A 35 -14.83 9.79 6.32
CA LYS A 35 -14.81 11.23 6.68
C LYS A 35 -14.42 12.15 5.55
N TRP A 36 -13.57 11.70 4.63
CA TRP A 36 -13.15 12.53 3.49
C TRP A 36 -14.34 12.93 2.60
N LYS A 37 -15.41 12.15 2.56
CA LYS A 37 -16.60 12.41 1.73
C LYS A 37 -17.41 13.61 2.20
N THR A 38 -17.35 13.93 3.49
CA THR A 38 -18.14 15.03 4.13
C THR A 38 -17.30 16.24 4.50
N ARG A 39 -16.00 16.25 4.14
CA ARG A 39 -15.13 17.38 4.44
C ARG A 39 -15.51 18.61 3.60
N LYS A 40 -15.24 19.80 4.14
CA LYS A 40 -15.32 21.03 3.36
C LYS A 40 -14.26 21.00 2.25
N ILE A 41 -14.69 21.24 1.04
CA ILE A 41 -13.80 21.36 -0.12
C ILE A 41 -13.51 22.85 -0.29
N ASP A 42 -12.24 23.19 -0.39
CA ASP A 42 -11.77 24.50 -0.84
C ASP A 42 -11.18 24.26 -2.23
N ASP A 43 -11.83 24.83 -3.24
CA ASP A 43 -11.46 24.58 -4.64
C ASP A 43 -10.09 25.14 -5.02
N ASP A 44 -9.58 26.08 -4.24
CA ASP A 44 -8.27 26.71 -4.45
C ASP A 44 -7.14 26.03 -3.67
N LEU A 45 -7.46 25.03 -2.80
CA LEU A 45 -6.50 24.39 -1.92
C LEU A 45 -6.42 22.87 -2.16
N TYR A 46 -5.25 22.40 -2.56
CA TYR A 46 -4.91 20.97 -2.58
C TYR A 46 -4.25 20.56 -1.27
N ALA A 47 -5.03 20.16 -0.30
CA ALA A 47 -4.56 19.81 1.05
C ALA A 47 -4.30 18.32 1.23
N ASP A 48 -4.96 17.46 0.46
CA ASP A 48 -4.82 16.00 0.54
C ASP A 48 -5.07 15.36 -0.83
N VAL A 49 -4.76 14.07 -0.95
CA VAL A 49 -5.00 13.23 -2.14
C VAL A 49 -6.46 13.30 -2.63
N TYR A 50 -7.39 13.52 -1.72
CA TYR A 50 -8.82 13.65 -2.02
C TYR A 50 -9.17 14.81 -2.94
N ASP A 51 -8.31 15.82 -3.00
CA ASP A 51 -8.50 17.00 -3.85
C ASP A 51 -8.09 16.74 -5.29
N GLY A 52 -7.27 15.72 -5.51
CA GLY A 52 -6.73 15.36 -6.80
C GLY A 52 -7.79 14.79 -7.75
N LYS A 53 -7.63 15.07 -9.05
CA LYS A 53 -8.52 14.54 -10.10
C LYS A 53 -8.57 13.02 -10.12
N VAL A 54 -7.45 12.36 -9.90
CA VAL A 54 -7.39 10.90 -9.88
C VAL A 54 -8.32 10.34 -8.80
N TRP A 55 -8.27 10.88 -7.59
CA TRP A 55 -9.15 10.46 -6.51
C TRP A 55 -10.64 10.67 -6.82
N LYS A 56 -10.95 11.87 -7.34
CA LYS A 56 -12.34 12.28 -7.65
C LYS A 56 -12.95 11.48 -8.80
N GLN A 57 -12.14 10.97 -9.73
CA GLN A 57 -12.61 10.38 -10.98
C GLN A 57 -12.25 8.90 -11.14
N PHE A 58 -11.49 8.31 -10.21
CA PHE A 58 -11.06 6.92 -10.31
C PHE A 58 -12.25 5.97 -10.45
N GLY A 59 -12.22 5.12 -11.48
CA GLY A 59 -13.28 4.16 -11.75
C GLY A 59 -14.53 4.74 -12.44
N ASN A 60 -14.53 6.02 -12.80
CA ASN A 60 -15.63 6.65 -13.58
C ASN A 60 -15.52 6.28 -15.07
N TRP A 61 -15.46 5.00 -15.37
CA TRP A 61 -15.33 4.48 -16.74
C TRP A 61 -16.73 4.11 -17.24
N LYS A 62 -17.41 4.94 -17.95
CA LYS A 62 -18.77 4.75 -18.50
C LYS A 62 -19.88 5.55 -17.79
N GLY A 63 -19.56 6.69 -17.16
CA GLY A 63 -20.58 7.54 -16.52
C GLY A 63 -21.13 7.02 -15.21
N ASN A 64 -20.52 5.99 -14.64
CA ASN A 64 -20.86 5.47 -13.31
C ASN A 64 -20.29 6.37 -12.20
N LYS A 65 -20.80 6.22 -10.98
CA LYS A 65 -20.21 6.91 -9.82
C LYS A 65 -18.73 6.50 -9.69
N PRO A 66 -17.82 7.46 -9.37
CA PRO A 66 -16.43 7.14 -9.12
C PRO A 66 -16.30 6.04 -8.06
N PHE A 67 -15.38 5.10 -8.28
CA PHE A 67 -15.20 3.93 -7.41
C PHE A 67 -15.06 4.30 -5.94
N LEU A 68 -14.24 5.29 -5.62
CA LEU A 68 -13.98 5.68 -4.24
C LEU A 68 -15.19 6.35 -3.55
N ASN A 69 -16.20 6.81 -4.31
CA ASN A 69 -17.45 7.33 -3.77
C ASN A 69 -18.45 6.25 -3.36
N LEU A 70 -18.21 5.00 -3.75
CA LEU A 70 -19.01 3.88 -3.29
C LEU A 70 -18.71 3.57 -1.83
N ALA A 71 -19.69 3.00 -1.13
CA ALA A 71 -19.47 2.54 0.24
C ALA A 71 -18.42 1.43 0.28
N ARG A 72 -17.54 1.48 1.28
CA ARG A 72 -16.48 0.47 1.49
C ARG A 72 -15.52 0.30 0.32
N SER A 73 -15.34 1.33 -0.47
CA SER A 73 -14.33 1.37 -1.52
C SER A 73 -13.07 2.04 -0.99
N PHE A 74 -11.97 1.32 -1.03
CA PHE A 74 -10.72 1.75 -0.42
C PHE A 74 -9.65 2.02 -1.48
N GLY A 75 -8.97 3.16 -1.36
CA GLY A 75 -7.76 3.45 -2.08
C GLY A 75 -6.55 2.99 -1.27
N LEU A 76 -5.72 2.15 -1.86
CA LEU A 76 -4.47 1.69 -1.26
C LEU A 76 -3.29 2.37 -1.94
N MET A 77 -2.36 2.86 -1.14
CA MET A 77 -1.03 3.25 -1.61
C MET A 77 -0.07 2.13 -1.25
N MET A 78 0.64 1.61 -2.26
CA MET A 78 1.78 0.70 -2.06
C MET A 78 3.07 1.49 -2.13
N ASN A 79 4.00 1.18 -1.25
CA ASN A 79 5.34 1.76 -1.27
C ASN A 79 6.39 0.67 -1.07
N VAL A 80 7.54 0.87 -1.68
CA VAL A 80 8.74 0.05 -1.47
C VAL A 80 9.85 0.98 -1.02
N ASP A 81 10.44 0.67 0.11
CA ASP A 81 11.52 1.46 0.68
C ASP A 81 12.71 0.58 1.02
N TRP A 82 13.92 1.14 0.88
CA TRP A 82 15.17 0.44 1.11
C TRP A 82 15.90 1.03 2.30
N PHE A 83 16.36 0.18 3.19
CA PHE A 83 17.19 0.59 4.32
C PHE A 83 18.37 -0.35 4.55
N LYS A 84 19.37 0.17 5.21
CA LYS A 84 20.56 -0.59 5.61
C LYS A 84 20.39 -1.03 7.06
N PRO A 85 20.21 -2.34 7.33
CA PRO A 85 19.90 -2.82 8.67
C PRO A 85 21.11 -2.80 9.62
N PHE A 86 22.34 -2.62 9.09
CA PHE A 86 23.59 -2.66 9.86
C PHE A 86 24.38 -1.39 9.67
N GLU A 87 24.71 -0.69 10.76
CA GLU A 87 25.51 0.54 10.72
C GLU A 87 26.94 0.31 10.18
N CYS A 88 27.51 -0.86 10.45
CA CYS A 88 28.89 -1.20 10.06
C CYS A 88 29.01 -1.86 8.69
N ARG A 89 27.89 -2.15 8.00
CA ARG A 89 27.87 -2.85 6.71
C ARG A 89 26.99 -2.12 5.72
N ASN A 90 27.63 -1.44 4.78
CA ASN A 90 26.96 -0.69 3.72
C ASN A 90 26.69 -1.50 2.44
N ASP A 91 27.09 -2.76 2.43
CA ASP A 91 27.04 -3.68 1.28
C ASP A 91 25.73 -4.46 1.17
N PHE A 92 24.77 -4.24 2.12
CA PHE A 92 23.47 -4.90 2.10
C PHE A 92 22.35 -3.90 2.31
N SER A 93 21.33 -4.03 1.49
CA SER A 93 20.06 -3.30 1.65
C SER A 93 18.90 -4.29 1.78
N VAL A 94 17.96 -3.98 2.65
CA VAL A 94 16.68 -4.69 2.81
C VAL A 94 15.57 -3.82 2.27
N GLY A 95 14.73 -4.38 1.41
CA GLY A 95 13.54 -3.69 0.92
C GLY A 95 12.33 -4.05 1.76
N VAL A 96 11.48 -3.06 2.06
CA VAL A 96 10.20 -3.27 2.74
C VAL A 96 9.08 -2.83 1.82
N ILE A 97 8.10 -3.71 1.61
CA ILE A 97 6.88 -3.42 0.87
C ILE A 97 5.78 -3.20 1.89
N TYR A 98 5.14 -2.05 1.84
CA TYR A 98 4.02 -1.75 2.73
C TYR A 98 2.88 -1.05 2.01
N MET A 99 1.69 -1.15 2.57
CA MET A 99 0.48 -0.49 2.09
C MET A 99 -0.16 0.37 3.16
N VAL A 100 -0.87 1.39 2.71
CA VAL A 100 -1.59 2.34 3.55
C VAL A 100 -2.96 2.62 2.95
N LEU A 101 -3.99 2.65 3.81
CA LEU A 101 -5.34 3.08 3.44
C LEU A 101 -5.37 4.60 3.23
N MET A 102 -5.50 5.02 1.99
CA MET A 102 -5.52 6.44 1.63
C MET A 102 -6.82 7.15 2.03
N ASN A 103 -7.89 6.39 2.28
CA ASN A 103 -9.16 6.91 2.80
C ASN A 103 -9.05 7.50 4.21
N LEU A 104 -8.04 7.10 4.99
CA LEU A 104 -7.84 7.61 6.34
C LEU A 104 -7.43 9.09 6.34
N PRO A 105 -7.87 9.89 7.31
CA PRO A 105 -7.38 11.24 7.51
C PRO A 105 -5.85 11.28 7.61
N ARG A 106 -5.23 12.32 7.02
CA ARG A 106 -3.77 12.48 6.98
C ARG A 106 -3.10 12.37 8.36
N SER A 107 -3.78 12.84 9.41
CA SER A 107 -3.27 12.82 10.80
C SER A 107 -3.07 11.42 11.38
N ILE A 108 -3.75 10.41 10.83
CA ILE A 108 -3.67 9.02 11.30
C ILE A 108 -3.23 8.04 10.22
N ARG A 109 -3.26 8.42 8.95
CA ARG A 109 -3.00 7.57 7.78
C ARG A 109 -1.67 6.81 7.88
N PHE A 110 -0.62 7.48 8.30
CA PHE A 110 0.74 6.94 8.36
C PHE A 110 1.17 6.51 9.77
N LYS A 111 0.23 6.43 10.72
CA LYS A 111 0.56 5.86 12.02
C LYS A 111 0.89 4.38 11.88
N LYS A 112 1.87 3.92 12.66
CA LYS A 112 2.40 2.54 12.61
C LYS A 112 1.29 1.49 12.61
N GLU A 113 0.28 1.68 13.44
CA GLU A 113 -0.86 0.78 13.57
C GLU A 113 -1.78 0.74 12.33
N ASN A 114 -1.62 1.68 11.38
CA ASN A 114 -2.42 1.79 10.16
C ASN A 114 -1.63 1.42 8.90
N VAL A 115 -0.36 1.03 9.07
CA VAL A 115 0.50 0.56 7.99
C VAL A 115 0.43 -0.96 7.93
N ILE A 116 0.18 -1.49 6.74
CA ILE A 116 0.16 -2.93 6.47
C ILE A 116 1.51 -3.31 5.89
N LEU A 117 2.25 -4.16 6.60
CA LEU A 117 3.46 -4.76 6.04
C LEU A 117 3.04 -5.85 5.05
N VAL A 118 3.45 -5.70 3.79
CA VAL A 118 3.12 -6.64 2.70
C VAL A 118 4.22 -7.67 2.52
N GLY A 119 5.47 -7.25 2.62
CA GLY A 119 6.58 -8.17 2.47
C GLY A 119 7.94 -7.51 2.77
N ILE A 120 8.93 -8.36 2.90
CA ILE A 120 10.33 -7.94 3.07
C ILE A 120 11.15 -8.56 1.95
N ILE A 121 11.82 -7.73 1.18
CA ILE A 121 12.80 -8.16 0.20
C ILE A 121 14.10 -8.41 0.95
N PRO A 122 14.63 -9.66 0.94
CA PRO A 122 15.79 -10.00 1.73
C PRO A 122 17.02 -9.18 1.32
N ALA A 123 17.98 -9.10 2.23
CA ALA A 123 19.21 -8.34 2.02
C ALA A 123 19.95 -8.78 0.75
N LEU A 124 20.13 -7.85 -0.15
CA LEU A 124 20.84 -8.04 -1.42
C LEU A 124 22.07 -7.13 -1.46
N LYS A 125 23.11 -7.55 -2.17
CA LYS A 125 24.30 -6.71 -2.39
C LYS A 125 23.98 -5.46 -3.24
N HIS A 126 22.99 -5.59 -4.11
CA HIS A 126 22.48 -4.51 -4.97
C HIS A 126 20.98 -4.58 -5.02
N GLU A 127 20.35 -3.44 -5.17
CA GLU A 127 18.90 -3.38 -5.41
C GLU A 127 18.56 -4.15 -6.69
N PRO A 128 17.48 -4.93 -6.71
CA PRO A 128 17.10 -5.70 -7.88
C PRO A 128 16.72 -4.76 -9.04
N LYS A 129 17.08 -5.14 -10.26
CA LYS A 129 16.72 -4.37 -11.46
C LYS A 129 15.20 -4.32 -11.70
N THR A 130 14.47 -5.27 -11.17
CA THR A 130 13.01 -5.34 -11.26
C THR A 130 12.43 -5.85 -9.95
N LEU A 131 11.29 -5.31 -9.57
CA LEU A 131 10.54 -5.69 -8.37
C LEU A 131 9.37 -6.63 -8.69
N ASN A 132 9.11 -6.94 -9.96
CA ASN A 132 7.89 -7.64 -10.39
C ASN A 132 7.64 -8.92 -9.61
N HIS A 133 8.65 -9.79 -9.48
CA HIS A 133 8.50 -11.06 -8.75
C HIS A 133 8.29 -10.93 -7.24
N PHE A 134 8.62 -9.76 -6.66
CA PHE A 134 8.30 -9.46 -5.26
C PHE A 134 6.92 -8.86 -5.09
N LEU A 135 6.39 -8.19 -6.12
CA LEU A 135 5.08 -7.54 -6.11
C LEU A 135 3.98 -8.46 -6.63
N GLU A 136 4.31 -9.44 -7.48
CA GLU A 136 3.35 -10.35 -8.11
C GLU A 136 2.39 -11.00 -7.10
N PRO A 137 2.84 -11.59 -5.97
CA PRO A 137 1.91 -12.18 -5.00
C PRO A 137 0.92 -11.16 -4.41
N ALA A 138 1.37 -9.92 -4.20
CA ALA A 138 0.52 -8.85 -3.69
C ALA A 138 -0.53 -8.41 -4.73
N VAL A 139 -0.13 -8.33 -5.99
CA VAL A 139 -1.03 -7.98 -7.10
C VAL A 139 -2.05 -9.10 -7.33
N ASP A 140 -1.63 -10.36 -7.30
CA ASP A 140 -2.52 -11.50 -7.47
C ASP A 140 -3.59 -11.56 -6.37
N GLU A 141 -3.19 -11.30 -5.12
CA GLU A 141 -4.12 -11.24 -4.00
C GLU A 141 -5.13 -10.09 -4.15
N LEU A 142 -4.68 -8.90 -4.58
CA LEU A 142 -5.57 -7.76 -4.82
C LEU A 142 -6.52 -7.99 -5.99
N ASN A 143 -6.11 -8.75 -7.02
CA ASN A 143 -6.96 -9.11 -8.15
C ASN A 143 -8.05 -10.13 -7.77
N ALA A 144 -7.90 -10.81 -6.63
CA ALA A 144 -8.88 -11.78 -6.13
C ALA A 144 -9.99 -11.13 -5.27
N LEU A 145 -9.91 -9.81 -5.01
CA LEU A 145 -10.95 -9.02 -4.32
C LEU A 145 -12.10 -8.65 -5.27
#